data_20875a3013ac94fffc7a1ab0af6eb852
#
_entry.id   20875a3013ac94fffc7a1ab0af6eb852
#
_cell.length_a   1.000
_cell.length_b   1.000
_cell.length_c   1.000
_cell.angle_alpha   90.00
_cell.angle_beta   90.00
_cell.angle_gamma   90.00
#
_symmetry.space_group_name_H-M   'P 1'
#
loop_
_entity.id
_entity.type
_entity.pdbx_description
1 polymer ?
#
loop_
_entity_poly.entity_id
_entity_poly.type
_entity_poly.pdbx_seq_one_letter_code
_entity_poly.pdbx_strand_id
1 'polypeptide(L)'
;MKLQSKILPVILFVASIAACTNERSDPVVVSPAADLPIIAYHFGDTSNIRQHSVGDLSQIIFSFLKLNGNELAIETEQQRSDIVNLVSLKKDYPDLKVLVALGGWGGCETCSEVFSTVEGRDEFVASVKAMLIEYDLDGLDLDWEYPAIEGFPGHQYQPADRENFTALVRALRDALGTDYELSFAAGAIPKFMDNSVEWSEVMPLVDRVNLMTYDLVSGNSTVTGHHTALYSPEFQAASADQAIRYLVELGVPIEKMVIGAAFYARVFESVEAVDDNPLFQPAVFKEYVGYRNFDSYFDQDFEMMWDDEAQAPFAYSESRGLFATFDDQRSVAMKTQYARDHKLGGIMFWELAEDRPENGLLTAIVAAKVAGSED
;
A
#
# COMPACT_ATOMS: atom_id res chain seq x y z
N MET A 1 98.80 -36.32 -11.13
CA MET A 1 97.86 -37.41 -10.84
C MET A 1 96.76 -36.83 -9.93
N LYS A 2 95.59 -36.46 -10.47
CA LYS A 2 94.50 -35.92 -9.70
C LYS A 2 93.32 -36.84 -9.91
N LEU A 3 92.84 -37.44 -8.83
CA LEU A 3 91.62 -38.23 -8.78
C LEU A 3 90.44 -37.27 -8.82
N GLN A 4 89.52 -37.43 -9.76
CA GLN A 4 88.23 -36.76 -9.77
C GLN A 4 87.17 -37.70 -9.20
N SER A 5 86.58 -37.33 -8.10
CA SER A 5 85.42 -37.96 -7.49
C SER A 5 84.16 -37.56 -8.20
N LYS A 6 83.41 -38.51 -8.74
CA LYS A 6 82.07 -38.29 -9.33
C LYS A 6 81.06 -38.44 -8.21
N ILE A 7 80.28 -37.35 -7.95
CA ILE A 7 79.16 -37.37 -7.04
C ILE A 7 77.91 -37.58 -7.93
N LEU A 8 77.16 -38.61 -7.63
CA LEU A 8 75.86 -38.92 -8.26
C LEU A 8 74.73 -38.19 -7.48
N PRO A 9 73.82 -37.49 -8.15
CA PRO A 9 72.70 -36.89 -7.41
C PRO A 9 71.57 -37.91 -7.16
N VAL A 10 71.18 -38.01 -5.92
CA VAL A 10 69.98 -38.75 -5.48
C VAL A 10 68.77 -37.92 -5.81
N ILE A 11 67.93 -38.44 -6.71
CA ILE A 11 66.64 -37.84 -7.02
C ILE A 11 65.63 -38.34 -5.98
N LEU A 12 65.17 -37.40 -5.12
CA LEU A 12 64.11 -37.67 -4.17
C LEU A 12 62.72 -37.46 -4.91
N PHE A 13 62.02 -38.56 -5.10
CA PHE A 13 60.64 -38.51 -5.62
C PHE A 13 59.73 -38.13 -4.45
N VAL A 14 59.20 -36.88 -4.45
CA VAL A 14 58.14 -36.48 -3.54
C VAL A 14 56.82 -36.83 -4.22
N ALA A 15 56.12 -37.83 -3.71
CA ALA A 15 54.75 -38.18 -4.12
C ALA A 15 53.80 -37.18 -3.49
N SER A 16 53.30 -36.28 -4.28
CA SER A 16 52.22 -35.39 -3.87
C SER A 16 50.91 -36.18 -3.83
N ILE A 17 50.41 -36.45 -2.63
CA ILE A 17 49.05 -36.95 -2.42
C ILE A 17 48.10 -35.78 -2.60
N ALA A 18 47.43 -35.72 -3.75
CA ALA A 18 46.30 -34.79 -3.96
C ALA A 18 45.14 -35.29 -3.09
N ALA A 19 44.89 -34.62 -1.98
CA ALA A 19 43.68 -34.77 -1.21
C ALA A 19 42.55 -34.07 -2.00
N CYS A 20 41.67 -34.85 -2.62
CA CYS A 20 40.38 -34.35 -3.10
C CYS A 20 39.55 -33.96 -1.88
N THR A 21 39.57 -32.69 -1.54
CA THR A 21 38.55 -32.11 -0.65
C THR A 21 37.25 -32.08 -1.43
N ASN A 22 36.33 -32.95 -1.07
CA ASN A 22 34.95 -32.91 -1.49
C ASN A 22 34.34 -31.68 -0.80
N GLU A 23 34.37 -30.52 -1.45
CA GLU A 23 33.55 -29.38 -1.03
C GLU A 23 32.11 -29.82 -1.16
N ARG A 24 31.52 -30.23 -0.04
CA ARG A 24 30.08 -30.25 0.09
C ARG A 24 29.63 -28.79 -0.08
N SER A 25 29.05 -28.47 -1.22
CA SER A 25 28.23 -27.28 -1.35
C SER A 25 27.15 -27.37 -0.27
N ASP A 26 27.24 -26.48 0.72
CA ASP A 26 26.14 -26.29 1.65
C ASP A 26 24.88 -26.10 0.84
N PRO A 27 23.76 -26.73 1.23
CA PRO A 27 22.50 -26.49 0.56
C PRO A 27 22.26 -24.98 0.58
N VAL A 28 22.06 -24.40 -0.58
CA VAL A 28 21.56 -23.02 -0.70
C VAL A 28 20.26 -23.02 0.10
N VAL A 29 20.31 -22.43 1.30
CA VAL A 29 19.11 -22.11 2.05
C VAL A 29 18.42 -21.07 1.20
N VAL A 30 17.49 -21.52 0.33
CA VAL A 30 16.53 -20.62 -0.30
C VAL A 30 15.75 -20.06 0.86
N SER A 31 16.05 -18.80 1.19
CA SER A 31 15.25 -18.04 2.14
C SER A 31 13.80 -18.18 1.68
N PRO A 32 12.86 -18.61 2.53
CA PRO A 32 11.47 -18.66 2.12
C PRO A 32 11.14 -17.31 1.49
N ALA A 33 10.49 -17.30 0.35
CA ALA A 33 10.09 -16.08 -0.35
C ALA A 33 9.50 -15.14 0.69
N ALA A 34 10.09 -13.95 0.84
CA ALA A 34 9.76 -13.04 1.92
C ALA A 34 8.25 -12.92 2.01
N ASP A 35 7.71 -13.19 3.20
CA ASP A 35 6.28 -13.24 3.44
C ASP A 35 5.69 -11.88 3.06
N LEU A 36 4.90 -11.82 1.98
CA LEU A 36 4.34 -10.56 1.46
C LEU A 36 3.43 -9.94 2.53
N PRO A 37 3.74 -8.76 3.09
CA PRO A 37 2.87 -8.09 4.06
C PRO A 37 1.51 -7.76 3.47
N ILE A 38 0.45 -8.05 4.24
CA ILE A 38 -0.93 -7.65 3.93
C ILE A 38 -1.32 -6.57 4.94
N ILE A 39 -1.66 -5.38 4.45
CA ILE A 39 -1.93 -4.20 5.25
C ILE A 39 -3.38 -3.77 5.04
N ALA A 40 -4.14 -3.72 6.12
CA ALA A 40 -5.53 -3.32 6.09
C ALA A 40 -5.68 -1.89 6.64
N TYR A 41 -6.22 -0.97 5.85
CA TYR A 41 -6.84 0.22 6.40
C TYR A 41 -8.21 -0.16 6.98
N HIS A 42 -8.55 0.39 8.13
CA HIS A 42 -9.85 0.17 8.76
C HIS A 42 -10.45 1.49 9.22
N PHE A 43 -11.62 1.79 8.68
CA PHE A 43 -12.37 3.02 8.97
C PHE A 43 -13.62 2.72 9.81
N GLY A 44 -13.79 3.47 10.89
CA GLY A 44 -15.00 3.40 11.72
C GLY A 44 -14.99 2.33 12.81
N ASP A 45 -16.17 1.76 13.08
CA ASP A 45 -16.45 0.83 14.19
C ASP A 45 -15.70 -0.51 14.02
N THR A 46 -14.94 -0.88 15.04
CA THR A 46 -14.14 -2.12 15.09
C THR A 46 -14.86 -3.30 15.74
N SER A 47 -16.12 -3.17 16.13
CA SER A 47 -16.84 -4.21 16.89
C SER A 47 -16.90 -5.56 16.20
N ASN A 48 -16.89 -5.56 14.88
CA ASN A 48 -16.97 -6.74 14.01
C ASN A 48 -15.62 -7.20 13.43
N ILE A 49 -14.51 -6.56 13.82
CA ILE A 49 -13.18 -6.79 13.23
C ILE A 49 -12.75 -8.28 13.27
N ARG A 50 -13.12 -8.99 14.34
CA ARG A 50 -12.80 -10.41 14.54
C ARG A 50 -13.57 -11.36 13.63
N GLN A 51 -14.51 -10.88 12.83
CA GLN A 51 -15.19 -11.68 11.81
C GLN A 51 -14.31 -11.85 10.57
N HIS A 52 -13.32 -10.96 10.36
CA HIS A 52 -12.34 -11.07 9.28
C HIS A 52 -11.14 -11.94 9.70
N SER A 53 -10.38 -12.42 8.73
CA SER A 53 -9.17 -13.22 8.94
C SER A 53 -8.00 -12.36 9.45
N VAL A 54 -8.15 -11.80 10.66
CA VAL A 54 -7.14 -10.90 11.27
C VAL A 54 -5.76 -11.53 11.35
N GLY A 55 -5.69 -12.86 11.57
CA GLY A 55 -4.41 -13.59 11.66
C GLY A 55 -3.60 -13.62 10.37
N ASP A 56 -4.20 -13.26 9.24
CA ASP A 56 -3.53 -13.19 7.93
C ASP A 56 -2.97 -11.78 7.65
N LEU A 57 -3.33 -10.79 8.47
CA LEU A 57 -2.87 -9.42 8.33
C LEU A 57 -1.51 -9.22 9.01
N SER A 58 -0.63 -8.49 8.35
CA SER A 58 0.63 -8.01 8.94
C SER A 58 0.42 -6.71 9.71
N GLN A 59 -0.52 -5.88 9.24
CA GLN A 59 -0.83 -4.58 9.85
C GLN A 59 -2.30 -4.23 9.72
N ILE A 60 -2.81 -3.51 10.73
CA ILE A 60 -4.07 -2.76 10.66
C ILE A 60 -3.75 -1.30 10.95
N ILE A 61 -4.21 -0.42 10.07
CA ILE A 61 -4.07 1.03 10.20
C ILE A 61 -5.44 1.61 10.53
N PHE A 62 -5.60 2.08 11.77
CA PHE A 62 -6.83 2.77 12.19
C PHE A 62 -6.96 4.09 11.46
N SER A 63 -8.05 4.28 10.75
CA SER A 63 -8.36 5.43 9.91
C SER A 63 -9.63 6.13 10.38
N PHE A 64 -9.64 7.40 10.74
CA PHE A 64 -8.50 8.32 10.79
C PHE A 64 -8.52 9.13 12.07
N LEU A 65 -7.34 9.57 12.49
CA LEU A 65 -7.19 10.65 13.47
C LEU A 65 -6.97 11.98 12.74
N LYS A 66 -7.21 13.07 13.45
CA LYS A 66 -7.09 14.44 12.93
C LYS A 66 -6.22 15.30 13.82
N LEU A 67 -5.89 16.48 13.32
CA LEU A 67 -5.26 17.51 14.12
C LEU A 67 -6.28 18.23 14.99
N ASN A 68 -5.94 18.44 16.27
CA ASN A 68 -6.59 19.38 17.15
C ASN A 68 -5.55 20.45 17.55
N GLY A 69 -5.63 21.64 16.94
CA GLY A 69 -4.49 22.55 16.93
C GLY A 69 -3.31 21.91 16.18
N ASN A 70 -2.17 21.80 16.85
CA ASN A 70 -0.97 21.18 16.29
C ASN A 70 -0.79 19.69 16.69
N GLU A 71 -1.70 19.13 17.49
CA GLU A 71 -1.54 17.80 18.07
C GLU A 71 -2.40 16.75 17.33
N LEU A 72 -1.88 15.54 17.20
CA LEU A 72 -2.67 14.38 16.78
C LEU A 72 -3.67 14.04 17.90
N ALA A 73 -4.95 13.92 17.56
CA ALA A 73 -5.99 13.79 18.57
C ALA A 73 -6.98 12.64 18.28
N ILE A 74 -7.42 12.03 19.37
CA ILE A 74 -8.61 11.17 19.41
C ILE A 74 -9.79 12.10 19.73
N GLU A 75 -10.73 12.25 18.78
CA GLU A 75 -11.83 13.21 18.90
C GLU A 75 -13.01 12.67 19.72
N THR A 76 -13.19 11.34 19.76
CA THR A 76 -14.36 10.70 20.36
C THR A 76 -14.00 9.49 21.22
N GLU A 77 -14.87 9.18 22.19
CA GLU A 77 -14.73 7.95 23.00
C GLU A 77 -14.91 6.68 22.15
N GLN A 78 -15.65 6.76 21.02
CA GLN A 78 -15.76 5.64 20.09
C GLN A 78 -14.39 5.36 19.44
N GLN A 79 -13.70 6.37 18.89
CA GLN A 79 -12.35 6.20 18.32
C GLN A 79 -11.37 5.62 19.35
N ARG A 80 -11.46 6.09 20.63
CA ARG A 80 -10.65 5.55 21.72
C ARG A 80 -10.92 4.06 21.93
N SER A 81 -12.20 3.68 21.98
CA SER A 81 -12.63 2.30 22.13
C SER A 81 -12.17 1.44 20.96
N ASP A 82 -12.26 1.96 19.74
CA ASP A 82 -11.85 1.27 18.52
C ASP A 82 -10.34 1.00 18.50
N ILE A 83 -9.53 1.98 18.84
CA ILE A 83 -8.05 1.82 18.94
C ILE A 83 -7.72 0.75 20.00
N VAL A 84 -8.33 0.83 21.19
CA VAL A 84 -8.12 -0.16 22.27
C VAL A 84 -8.53 -1.56 21.80
N ASN A 85 -9.63 -1.68 21.05
CA ASN A 85 -10.08 -2.96 20.51
C ASN A 85 -9.08 -3.52 19.49
N LEU A 86 -8.58 -2.70 18.56
CA LEU A 86 -7.55 -3.13 17.58
C LEU A 86 -6.27 -3.58 18.28
N VAL A 87 -5.76 -2.80 19.23
CA VAL A 87 -4.56 -3.18 19.99
C VAL A 87 -4.77 -4.48 20.77
N SER A 88 -6.01 -4.74 21.25
CA SER A 88 -6.33 -5.98 21.95
C SER A 88 -6.12 -7.24 21.10
N LEU A 89 -6.16 -7.11 19.76
CA LEU A 89 -5.94 -8.22 18.82
C LEU A 89 -4.52 -8.77 18.92
N LYS A 90 -3.54 -7.94 19.30
CA LYS A 90 -2.13 -8.36 19.47
C LYS A 90 -1.96 -9.47 20.50
N LYS A 91 -2.93 -9.67 21.42
CA LYS A 91 -2.92 -10.77 22.40
C LYS A 91 -3.11 -12.13 21.73
N ASP A 92 -3.93 -12.16 20.67
CA ASP A 92 -4.25 -13.38 19.93
C ASP A 92 -3.32 -13.53 18.70
N TYR A 93 -2.82 -12.40 18.16
CA TYR A 93 -1.96 -12.29 16.98
C TYR A 93 -0.72 -11.46 17.31
N PRO A 94 0.33 -12.04 17.94
CA PRO A 94 1.48 -11.30 18.46
C PRO A 94 2.33 -10.60 17.39
N ASP A 95 2.28 -11.08 16.15
CA ASP A 95 3.04 -10.50 15.02
C ASP A 95 2.25 -9.37 14.31
N LEU A 96 0.98 -9.17 14.65
CA LEU A 96 0.16 -8.10 14.11
C LEU A 96 0.63 -6.74 14.63
N LYS A 97 0.85 -5.80 13.73
CA LYS A 97 1.08 -4.40 14.06
C LYS A 97 -0.20 -3.59 13.95
N VAL A 98 -0.40 -2.67 14.88
CA VAL A 98 -1.53 -1.72 14.89
C VAL A 98 -0.98 -0.31 14.82
N LEU A 99 -1.28 0.38 13.72
CA LEU A 99 -0.92 1.76 13.48
C LEU A 99 -2.17 2.66 13.56
N VAL A 100 -1.93 3.95 13.70
CA VAL A 100 -2.95 4.98 13.48
C VAL A 100 -2.55 5.85 12.30
N ALA A 101 -3.53 6.34 11.55
CA ALA A 101 -3.30 7.26 10.44
C ALA A 101 -3.81 8.67 10.76
N LEU A 102 -2.98 9.68 10.43
CA LEU A 102 -3.40 11.07 10.36
C LEU A 102 -3.98 11.35 8.99
N GLY A 103 -5.19 11.91 8.89
CA GLY A 103 -5.66 12.53 7.67
C GLY A 103 -6.79 11.81 6.97
N GLY A 104 -6.51 11.28 5.79
CA GLY A 104 -7.51 10.79 4.85
C GLY A 104 -8.24 11.90 4.10
N TRP A 105 -9.11 11.53 3.15
CA TRP A 105 -9.85 12.49 2.33
C TRP A 105 -10.74 13.39 3.19
N GLY A 106 -10.36 14.67 3.29
CA GLY A 106 -11.04 15.65 4.14
C GLY A 106 -10.53 15.69 5.59
N GLY A 107 -9.54 14.89 5.98
CA GLY A 107 -9.03 14.85 7.35
C GLY A 107 -7.83 15.74 7.66
N CYS A 108 -7.24 16.38 6.64
CA CYS A 108 -6.00 17.16 6.74
C CYS A 108 -6.21 18.65 6.44
N GLU A 109 -7.30 19.25 6.92
CA GLU A 109 -7.69 20.64 6.62
C GLU A 109 -6.61 21.65 7.00
N THR A 110 -5.95 21.46 8.15
CA THR A 110 -4.94 22.39 8.71
C THR A 110 -3.51 21.92 8.53
N CYS A 111 -3.27 20.78 7.85
CA CYS A 111 -1.94 20.20 7.74
C CYS A 111 -0.91 21.14 7.10
N SER A 112 -1.28 21.86 6.03
CA SER A 112 -0.39 22.82 5.37
C SER A 112 0.03 23.96 6.31
N GLU A 113 -0.88 24.48 7.13
CA GLU A 113 -0.59 25.52 8.11
C GLU A 113 0.30 24.99 9.23
N VAL A 114 -0.12 23.91 9.88
CA VAL A 114 0.56 23.32 11.04
C VAL A 114 1.98 22.89 10.68
N PHE A 115 2.13 22.13 9.58
CA PHE A 115 3.44 21.60 9.22
C PHE A 115 4.38 22.61 8.53
N SER A 116 3.89 23.82 8.24
CA SER A 116 4.74 24.92 7.74
C SER A 116 5.71 25.45 8.80
N THR A 117 5.41 25.26 10.09
CA THR A 117 6.20 25.80 11.20
C THR A 117 6.98 24.70 11.93
N VAL A 118 8.12 25.06 12.52
CA VAL A 118 8.89 24.15 13.39
C VAL A 118 8.07 23.78 14.63
N GLU A 119 7.42 24.79 15.25
CA GLU A 119 6.59 24.60 16.44
C GLU A 119 5.45 23.61 16.18
N GLY A 120 4.70 23.76 15.07
CA GLY A 120 3.62 22.85 14.72
C GLY A 120 4.11 21.42 14.51
N ARG A 121 5.24 21.23 13.81
CA ARG A 121 5.85 19.90 13.65
C ARG A 121 6.31 19.30 14.98
N ASP A 122 6.95 20.09 15.87
CA ASP A 122 7.47 19.60 17.14
C ASP A 122 6.32 19.19 18.09
N GLU A 123 5.24 19.98 18.16
CA GLU A 123 4.06 19.66 18.96
C GLU A 123 3.35 18.41 18.41
N PHE A 124 3.19 18.32 17.09
CA PHE A 124 2.64 17.12 16.45
C PHE A 124 3.46 15.87 16.78
N VAL A 125 4.76 15.91 16.59
CA VAL A 125 5.68 14.79 16.87
C VAL A 125 5.61 14.36 18.32
N ALA A 126 5.56 15.32 19.26
CA ALA A 126 5.43 15.03 20.68
C ALA A 126 4.11 14.34 21.02
N SER A 127 3.00 14.78 20.42
CA SER A 127 1.67 14.18 20.61
C SER A 127 1.59 12.77 20.01
N VAL A 128 2.16 12.56 18.82
CA VAL A 128 2.27 11.23 18.19
C VAL A 128 3.01 10.28 19.13
N LYS A 129 4.21 10.64 19.58
CA LYS A 129 5.01 9.78 20.46
C LYS A 129 4.28 9.43 21.76
N ALA A 130 3.61 10.41 22.38
CA ALA A 130 2.82 10.19 23.58
C ALA A 130 1.67 9.19 23.32
N MET A 131 0.96 9.34 22.21
CA MET A 131 -0.14 8.44 21.82
C MET A 131 0.34 7.03 21.54
N LEU A 132 1.44 6.84 20.79
CA LEU A 132 1.98 5.50 20.53
C LEU A 132 2.33 4.77 21.82
N ILE A 133 2.91 5.47 22.80
CA ILE A 133 3.25 4.90 24.12
C ILE A 133 1.98 4.61 24.93
N GLU A 134 1.03 5.55 24.99
CA GLU A 134 -0.18 5.43 25.81
C GLU A 134 -1.04 4.24 25.37
N TYR A 135 -1.19 4.02 24.07
CA TYR A 135 -2.06 2.99 23.51
C TYR A 135 -1.35 1.70 23.09
N ASP A 136 -0.04 1.57 23.28
CA ASP A 136 0.76 0.42 22.82
C ASP A 136 0.64 0.20 21.30
N LEU A 137 0.68 1.29 20.54
CA LEU A 137 0.64 1.29 19.08
C LEU A 137 2.03 1.05 18.48
N ASP A 138 2.07 0.49 17.29
CA ASP A 138 3.31 0.10 16.63
C ASP A 138 3.83 1.13 15.62
N GLY A 139 3.05 2.20 15.34
CA GLY A 139 3.50 3.24 14.41
C GLY A 139 2.44 4.23 13.96
N LEU A 140 2.85 5.08 13.04
CA LEU A 140 2.05 6.13 12.41
C LEU A 140 2.07 5.98 10.91
N ASP A 141 0.90 6.18 10.29
CA ASP A 141 0.75 6.42 8.85
C ASP A 141 0.34 7.88 8.60
N LEU A 142 0.90 8.51 7.57
CA LEU A 142 0.54 9.87 7.16
C LEU A 142 -0.28 9.82 5.89
N ASP A 143 -1.55 10.18 5.98
CA ASP A 143 -2.46 10.26 4.83
C ASP A 143 -2.86 11.70 4.56
N TRP A 144 -1.89 12.53 4.19
CA TRP A 144 -2.11 13.92 3.82
C TRP A 144 -2.46 14.04 2.32
N GLU A 145 -3.70 14.36 2.05
CA GLU A 145 -4.25 14.45 0.69
C GLU A 145 -4.61 15.90 0.30
N TYR A 146 -3.64 16.72 -0.22
CA TYR A 146 -2.26 16.37 -0.55
C TYR A 146 -1.28 17.48 -0.20
N PRO A 147 -0.02 17.20 0.13
CA PRO A 147 1.04 18.21 0.21
C PRO A 147 1.25 18.87 -1.17
N ALA A 148 1.41 20.19 -1.19
CA ALA A 148 1.83 21.01 -2.34
C ALA A 148 0.88 21.05 -3.55
N ILE A 149 -0.18 20.23 -3.57
CA ILE A 149 -1.17 20.20 -4.66
C ILE A 149 -2.59 20.23 -4.11
N GLU A 150 -3.54 20.59 -4.96
CA GLU A 150 -4.97 20.51 -4.62
C GLU A 150 -5.37 19.05 -4.31
N GLY A 151 -5.98 18.87 -3.14
CA GLY A 151 -6.60 17.64 -2.68
C GLY A 151 -8.09 17.84 -2.40
N PHE A 152 -8.53 17.61 -1.14
CA PHE A 152 -9.93 17.81 -0.76
C PHE A 152 -10.39 19.25 -1.02
N PRO A 153 -11.56 19.46 -1.63
CA PRO A 153 -12.04 20.79 -1.98
C PRO A 153 -12.09 21.75 -0.78
N GLY A 154 -11.38 22.88 -0.91
CA GLY A 154 -11.32 23.91 0.13
C GLY A 154 -10.16 23.76 1.12
N HIS A 155 -9.43 22.64 1.14
CA HIS A 155 -8.21 22.52 1.94
C HIS A 155 -7.09 23.41 1.38
N GLN A 156 -6.34 24.00 2.29
CA GLN A 156 -5.18 24.81 1.93
C GLN A 156 -4.01 23.91 1.55
N TYR A 157 -3.27 24.36 0.54
CA TYR A 157 -2.00 23.76 0.11
C TYR A 157 -1.09 24.86 -0.42
N GLN A 158 0.22 24.65 -0.34
CA GLN A 158 1.23 25.58 -0.83
C GLN A 158 2.44 24.80 -1.37
N PRO A 159 3.19 25.35 -2.34
CA PRO A 159 4.34 24.64 -2.89
C PRO A 159 5.38 24.20 -1.85
N ALA A 160 5.52 24.95 -0.75
CA ALA A 160 6.44 24.63 0.34
C ALA A 160 6.02 23.40 1.17
N ASP A 161 4.81 22.87 0.98
CA ASP A 161 4.37 21.67 1.69
C ASP A 161 5.20 20.43 1.32
N ARG A 162 5.83 20.43 0.15
CA ARG A 162 6.77 19.39 -0.25
C ARG A 162 7.96 19.29 0.70
N GLU A 163 8.63 20.41 0.95
CA GLU A 163 9.75 20.48 1.89
C GLU A 163 9.27 20.36 3.35
N ASN A 164 8.07 20.89 3.65
CA ASN A 164 7.46 20.77 4.97
C ASN A 164 7.13 19.30 5.31
N PHE A 165 6.67 18.52 4.34
CA PHE A 165 6.44 17.08 4.49
C PHE A 165 7.75 16.35 4.78
N THR A 166 8.80 16.65 4.05
CA THR A 166 10.15 16.09 4.31
C THR A 166 10.64 16.45 5.71
N ALA A 167 10.47 17.69 6.14
CA ALA A 167 10.85 18.13 7.48
C ALA A 167 10.02 17.44 8.57
N LEU A 168 8.72 17.24 8.35
CA LEU A 168 7.84 16.50 9.25
C LEU A 168 8.29 15.04 9.41
N VAL A 169 8.50 14.33 8.29
CA VAL A 169 8.93 12.93 8.29
C VAL A 169 10.28 12.78 9.00
N ARG A 170 11.20 13.70 8.79
CA ARG A 170 12.49 13.72 9.49
C ARG A 170 12.32 13.90 11.00
N ALA A 171 11.53 14.87 11.43
CA ALA A 171 11.26 15.09 12.86
C ALA A 171 10.58 13.90 13.52
N LEU A 172 9.62 13.25 12.83
CA LEU A 172 9.00 12.01 13.30
C LEU A 172 10.02 10.88 13.45
N ARG A 173 10.85 10.63 12.42
CA ARG A 173 11.86 9.57 12.48
C ARG A 173 12.89 9.80 13.58
N ASP A 174 13.35 11.04 13.75
CA ASP A 174 14.30 11.42 14.81
C ASP A 174 13.72 11.17 16.21
N ALA A 175 12.42 11.43 16.41
CA ALA A 175 11.75 11.26 17.70
C ALA A 175 11.33 9.81 17.99
N LEU A 176 10.90 9.07 16.96
CA LEU A 176 10.38 7.70 17.07
C LEU A 176 11.49 6.65 17.02
N GLY A 177 12.66 6.99 16.47
CA GLY A 177 13.74 6.03 16.23
C GLY A 177 13.34 4.98 15.20
N THR A 178 13.82 3.74 15.36
CA THR A 178 13.51 2.59 14.50
C THR A 178 12.54 1.60 15.15
N ASP A 179 12.10 1.88 16.36
CA ASP A 179 11.23 0.98 17.13
C ASP A 179 9.76 1.07 16.67
N TYR A 180 9.39 2.22 16.08
CA TYR A 180 8.05 2.46 15.55
C TYR A 180 8.05 2.52 14.03
N GLU A 181 7.03 1.95 13.44
CA GLU A 181 6.81 2.01 12.01
C GLU A 181 6.31 3.41 11.60
N LEU A 182 6.87 3.93 10.51
CA LEU A 182 6.47 5.19 9.90
C LEU A 182 6.22 4.96 8.42
N SER A 183 4.97 5.13 8.00
CA SER A 183 4.55 5.02 6.61
C SER A 183 3.75 6.24 6.17
N PHE A 184 3.44 6.30 4.89
CA PHE A 184 2.51 7.30 4.37
C PHE A 184 1.76 6.76 3.16
N ALA A 185 0.52 7.24 2.97
CA ALA A 185 -0.26 6.99 1.78
C ALA A 185 0.14 7.97 0.66
N ALA A 186 0.27 7.48 -0.56
CA ALA A 186 0.70 8.27 -1.70
C ALA A 186 -0.26 8.14 -2.87
N GLY A 187 -0.69 9.28 -3.42
CA GLY A 187 -1.53 9.31 -4.62
C GLY A 187 -0.79 8.72 -5.82
N ALA A 188 -1.39 7.74 -6.50
CA ALA A 188 -0.83 7.10 -7.68
C ALA A 188 -1.10 7.91 -8.97
N ILE A 189 -0.95 9.22 -8.89
CA ILE A 189 -1.14 10.14 -10.02
C ILE A 189 0.14 10.96 -10.26
N PRO A 190 0.51 11.25 -11.53
CA PRO A 190 1.73 11.97 -11.84
C PRO A 190 1.85 13.31 -11.11
N LYS A 191 0.75 14.07 -11.00
CA LYS A 191 0.73 15.36 -10.30
C LYS A 191 1.21 15.26 -8.85
N PHE A 192 0.82 14.19 -8.12
CA PHE A 192 1.29 13.95 -6.76
C PHE A 192 2.76 13.51 -6.77
N MET A 193 3.10 12.53 -7.59
CA MET A 193 4.44 11.93 -7.62
C MET A 193 5.53 12.97 -7.95
N ASP A 194 5.21 13.96 -8.79
CA ASP A 194 6.14 15.02 -9.17
C ASP A 194 6.28 16.14 -8.13
N ASN A 195 5.19 16.45 -7.40
CA ASN A 195 5.13 17.72 -6.68
C ASN A 195 5.04 17.58 -5.16
N SER A 196 4.55 16.45 -4.63
CA SER A 196 4.17 16.36 -3.21
C SER A 196 5.27 15.82 -2.30
N VAL A 197 6.22 15.06 -2.83
CA VAL A 197 7.23 14.35 -2.03
C VAL A 197 8.63 14.55 -2.59
N GLU A 198 9.60 14.83 -1.72
CA GLU A 198 11.03 14.75 -2.04
C GLU A 198 11.50 13.31 -1.83
N TRP A 199 11.25 12.44 -2.83
CA TRP A 199 11.39 10.98 -2.72
C TRP A 199 12.76 10.54 -2.19
N SER A 200 13.85 11.13 -2.68
CA SER A 200 15.22 10.79 -2.24
C SER A 200 15.50 11.13 -0.77
N GLU A 201 14.79 12.11 -0.22
CA GLU A 201 14.94 12.55 1.17
C GLU A 201 14.00 11.81 2.12
N VAL A 202 12.78 11.50 1.66
CA VAL A 202 11.73 10.87 2.46
C VAL A 202 11.92 9.36 2.59
N MET A 203 12.21 8.67 1.48
CA MET A 203 12.25 7.20 1.47
C MET A 203 13.29 6.57 2.42
N PRO A 204 14.45 7.17 2.69
CA PRO A 204 15.35 6.67 3.72
C PRO A 204 14.80 6.74 5.16
N LEU A 205 13.81 7.61 5.40
CA LEU A 205 13.25 7.91 6.73
C LEU A 205 12.00 7.10 7.05
N VAL A 206 11.30 6.58 6.05
CA VAL A 206 10.07 5.79 6.22
C VAL A 206 10.33 4.30 6.01
N ASP A 207 9.48 3.47 6.56
CA ASP A 207 9.55 2.03 6.39
C ASP A 207 8.90 1.59 5.07
N ARG A 208 7.81 2.25 4.68
CA ARG A 208 7.08 1.98 3.43
C ARG A 208 6.28 3.17 2.93
N VAL A 209 5.85 3.08 1.67
CA VAL A 209 4.87 3.96 1.05
C VAL A 209 3.69 3.13 0.54
N ASN A 210 2.49 3.46 1.01
CA ASN A 210 1.24 2.83 0.66
C ASN A 210 0.66 3.53 -0.57
N LEU A 211 0.77 2.91 -1.75
CA LEU A 211 0.35 3.52 -3.01
C LEU A 211 -1.16 3.36 -3.18
N MET A 212 -1.89 4.45 -3.20
CA MET A 212 -3.32 4.49 -3.50
C MET A 212 -3.53 4.25 -5.01
N THR A 213 -3.26 3.01 -5.46
CA THR A 213 -3.44 2.57 -6.85
C THR A 213 -4.91 2.28 -7.16
N TYR A 214 -5.76 3.14 -6.63
CA TYR A 214 -7.20 3.21 -6.85
C TYR A 214 -7.62 4.68 -6.98
N ASP A 215 -8.89 4.94 -7.29
CA ASP A 215 -9.39 6.27 -7.64
C ASP A 215 -8.67 6.90 -8.85
N LEU A 216 -8.05 6.06 -9.68
CA LEU A 216 -7.42 6.47 -10.93
C LEU A 216 -8.46 7.09 -11.89
N VAL A 217 -9.69 6.59 -11.84
CA VAL A 217 -10.91 7.24 -12.31
C VAL A 217 -11.74 7.55 -11.06
N SER A 218 -11.80 8.82 -10.68
CA SER A 218 -12.34 9.28 -9.40
C SER A 218 -13.79 9.78 -9.52
N GLY A 219 -14.40 10.18 -8.39
CA GLY A 219 -15.70 10.82 -8.38
C GLY A 219 -15.77 12.17 -9.14
N ASN A 220 -14.62 12.75 -9.50
CA ASN A 220 -14.55 13.97 -10.33
C ASN A 220 -14.37 13.66 -11.83
N SER A 221 -14.24 12.38 -12.21
CA SER A 221 -14.07 11.98 -13.60
C SER A 221 -15.40 12.14 -14.37
N THR A 222 -15.29 12.65 -15.59
CA THR A 222 -16.45 12.84 -16.49
C THR A 222 -16.51 11.81 -17.61
N VAL A 223 -15.62 10.80 -17.52
CA VAL A 223 -15.47 9.70 -18.47
C VAL A 223 -15.29 8.42 -17.67
N THR A 224 -15.95 7.34 -18.09
CA THR A 224 -15.77 6.00 -17.52
C THR A 224 -14.35 5.47 -17.75
N GLY A 225 -13.93 4.52 -16.94
CA GLY A 225 -12.63 3.85 -17.01
C GLY A 225 -12.40 3.01 -15.76
N HIS A 226 -11.23 2.45 -15.63
CA HIS A 226 -10.88 1.61 -14.48
C HIS A 226 -10.32 2.44 -13.33
N HIS A 227 -11.04 2.50 -12.20
CA HIS A 227 -10.53 3.22 -11.02
C HIS A 227 -9.40 2.49 -10.32
N THR A 228 -9.18 1.20 -10.64
CA THR A 228 -8.20 0.35 -9.94
C THR A 228 -7.48 -0.63 -10.91
N ALA A 229 -7.15 -0.14 -12.13
CA ALA A 229 -6.44 -0.89 -13.16
C ALA A 229 -5.08 -1.39 -12.69
N LEU A 230 -4.74 -2.65 -12.96
CA LEU A 230 -3.38 -3.15 -12.76
C LEU A 230 -2.45 -2.63 -13.85
N TYR A 231 -2.84 -2.70 -15.11
CA TYR A 231 -2.09 -2.19 -16.27
C TYR A 231 -2.86 -1.09 -17.01
N SER A 232 -2.14 -0.29 -17.78
CA SER A 232 -2.70 0.82 -18.57
C SER A 232 -3.31 0.31 -19.87
N PRO A 233 -4.65 0.36 -20.06
CA PRO A 233 -5.25 0.10 -21.35
C PRO A 233 -5.04 1.29 -22.32
N GLU A 234 -5.34 1.09 -23.61
CA GLU A 234 -5.05 2.06 -24.69
C GLU A 234 -5.46 3.51 -24.39
N PHE A 235 -6.63 3.70 -23.76
CA PHE A 235 -7.19 5.06 -23.54
C PHE A 235 -7.07 5.54 -22.08
N GLN A 236 -6.37 4.81 -21.21
CA GLN A 236 -6.13 5.18 -19.82
C GLN A 236 -4.67 4.94 -19.44
N ALA A 237 -3.91 6.02 -19.29
CA ALA A 237 -2.50 5.93 -18.89
C ALA A 237 -2.32 5.52 -17.42
N ALA A 238 -3.25 5.92 -16.55
CA ALA A 238 -3.16 5.66 -15.11
C ALA A 238 -3.43 4.20 -14.78
N SER A 239 -2.48 3.55 -14.09
CA SER A 239 -2.58 2.18 -13.58
C SER A 239 -1.62 1.97 -12.41
N ALA A 240 -1.77 0.86 -11.69
CA ALA A 240 -0.86 0.49 -10.62
C ALA A 240 0.58 0.25 -11.14
N ASP A 241 0.73 -0.48 -12.23
CA ASP A 241 2.03 -0.74 -12.87
C ASP A 241 2.72 0.56 -13.32
N GLN A 242 1.97 1.47 -13.93
CA GLN A 242 2.52 2.76 -14.37
C GLN A 242 3.02 3.59 -13.18
N ALA A 243 2.26 3.67 -12.09
CA ALA A 243 2.65 4.41 -10.90
C ALA A 243 3.91 3.82 -10.25
N ILE A 244 3.98 2.48 -10.12
CA ILE A 244 5.14 1.77 -9.55
C ILE A 244 6.38 2.00 -10.40
N ARG A 245 6.30 1.83 -11.73
CA ARG A 245 7.43 2.07 -12.63
C ARG A 245 7.93 3.51 -12.57
N TYR A 246 7.00 4.46 -12.54
CA TYR A 246 7.35 5.87 -12.45
C TYR A 246 8.10 6.20 -11.14
N LEU A 247 7.66 5.64 -10.01
CA LEU A 247 8.36 5.80 -8.74
C LEU A 247 9.74 5.13 -8.73
N VAL A 248 9.89 3.98 -9.41
CA VAL A 248 11.22 3.35 -9.61
C VAL A 248 12.15 4.29 -10.40
N GLU A 249 11.65 4.96 -11.44
CA GLU A 249 12.42 5.96 -12.21
C GLU A 249 12.82 7.16 -11.35
N LEU A 250 11.99 7.55 -10.38
CA LEU A 250 12.30 8.58 -9.38
C LEU A 250 13.24 8.10 -8.27
N GLY A 251 13.68 6.83 -8.28
CA GLY A 251 14.62 6.25 -7.34
C GLY A 251 13.99 5.73 -6.05
N VAL A 252 12.69 5.54 -5.99
CA VAL A 252 12.00 4.94 -4.83
C VAL A 252 12.34 3.44 -4.78
N PRO A 253 12.81 2.90 -3.62
CA PRO A 253 13.11 1.48 -3.47
C PRO A 253 11.83 0.64 -3.63
N ILE A 254 11.87 -0.35 -4.52
CA ILE A 254 10.69 -1.14 -4.86
C ILE A 254 10.18 -1.96 -3.67
N GLU A 255 11.07 -2.41 -2.82
CA GLU A 255 10.76 -3.16 -1.59
C GLU A 255 10.08 -2.32 -0.49
N LYS A 256 10.01 -1.00 -0.67
CA LYS A 256 9.24 -0.09 0.21
C LYS A 256 7.88 0.29 -0.36
N MET A 257 7.61 -0.04 -1.61
CA MET A 257 6.32 0.25 -2.26
C MET A 257 5.29 -0.82 -1.92
N VAL A 258 4.11 -0.40 -1.52
CA VAL A 258 2.95 -1.28 -1.25
C VAL A 258 1.87 -0.96 -2.26
N ILE A 259 1.43 -1.97 -3.03
CA ILE A 259 0.34 -1.78 -4.02
C ILE A 259 -1.01 -1.74 -3.33
N GLY A 260 -1.90 -0.85 -3.77
CA GLY A 260 -3.25 -0.68 -3.23
C GLY A 260 -4.31 -1.47 -4.00
N ALA A 261 -5.29 -2.00 -3.28
CA ALA A 261 -6.51 -2.59 -3.80
C ALA A 261 -7.73 -1.86 -3.24
N ALA A 262 -8.81 -1.82 -4.01
CA ALA A 262 -10.05 -1.15 -3.62
C ALA A 262 -11.11 -2.16 -3.22
N PHE A 263 -11.56 -2.12 -1.96
CA PHE A 263 -12.66 -2.98 -1.50
C PHE A 263 -14.02 -2.31 -1.71
N TYR A 264 -14.12 -1.54 -2.82
CA TYR A 264 -15.31 -0.80 -3.20
C TYR A 264 -15.38 -0.58 -4.71
N ALA A 265 -16.58 -0.27 -5.19
CA ALA A 265 -16.82 0.16 -6.55
C ALA A 265 -17.07 1.67 -6.61
N ARG A 266 -16.69 2.29 -7.72
CA ARG A 266 -17.20 3.57 -8.17
C ARG A 266 -18.24 3.36 -9.24
N VAL A 267 -19.42 3.95 -9.04
CA VAL A 267 -20.55 3.84 -9.95
C VAL A 267 -20.78 5.18 -10.64
N PHE A 268 -20.98 5.11 -11.94
CA PHE A 268 -21.27 6.25 -12.80
C PHE A 268 -22.63 6.04 -13.47
N GLU A 269 -23.34 7.13 -13.72
CA GLU A 269 -24.62 7.14 -14.42
C GLU A 269 -24.55 7.95 -15.72
N SER A 270 -25.63 7.90 -16.49
CA SER A 270 -25.73 8.54 -17.80
C SER A 270 -24.73 8.01 -18.82
N VAL A 271 -24.37 6.73 -18.71
CA VAL A 271 -23.43 6.06 -19.60
C VAL A 271 -24.17 5.41 -20.76
N GLU A 272 -23.81 5.79 -21.98
CA GLU A 272 -24.27 5.17 -23.22
C GLU A 272 -23.09 4.42 -23.85
N ALA A 273 -23.20 3.10 -24.00
CA ALA A 273 -22.18 2.29 -24.65
C ALA A 273 -22.10 2.64 -26.14
N VAL A 274 -20.87 2.75 -26.65
CA VAL A 274 -20.59 2.92 -28.09
C VAL A 274 -19.96 1.64 -28.60
N ASP A 275 -20.53 1.06 -29.66
CA ASP A 275 -20.12 -0.25 -30.20
C ASP A 275 -20.05 -1.34 -29.11
N ASP A 276 -21.07 -1.40 -28.26
CA ASP A 276 -21.20 -2.29 -27.11
C ASP A 276 -20.12 -2.11 -26.01
N ASN A 277 -19.35 -1.03 -26.07
CA ASN A 277 -18.31 -0.71 -25.11
C ASN A 277 -18.68 0.46 -24.20
N PRO A 278 -18.94 0.23 -22.88
CA PRO A 278 -19.24 1.28 -21.92
C PRO A 278 -17.99 1.97 -21.32
N LEU A 279 -16.76 1.47 -21.64
CA LEU A 279 -15.52 2.09 -21.23
C LEU A 279 -15.22 3.35 -22.03
N PHE A 280 -14.63 4.33 -21.39
CA PHE A 280 -14.18 5.60 -21.97
C PHE A 280 -15.31 6.45 -22.55
N GLN A 281 -16.54 6.30 -22.02
CA GLN A 281 -17.71 7.03 -22.41
C GLN A 281 -17.97 8.20 -21.43
N PRO A 282 -18.62 9.29 -21.88
CA PRO A 282 -19.06 10.36 -20.99
C PRO A 282 -19.94 9.80 -19.86
N ALA A 283 -19.71 10.30 -18.65
CA ALA A 283 -20.37 9.80 -17.45
C ALA A 283 -20.44 10.85 -16.35
N VAL A 284 -21.34 10.62 -15.40
CA VAL A 284 -21.47 11.40 -14.16
C VAL A 284 -21.29 10.45 -12.99
N PHE A 285 -20.44 10.82 -12.04
CA PHE A 285 -20.28 10.04 -10.82
C PHE A 285 -21.61 9.98 -10.06
N LYS A 286 -22.00 8.78 -9.64
CA LYS A 286 -23.24 8.55 -8.92
C LYS A 286 -22.97 8.24 -7.45
N GLU A 287 -22.24 7.18 -7.17
CA GLU A 287 -22.05 6.69 -5.80
C GLU A 287 -20.87 5.75 -5.64
N TYR A 288 -20.52 5.51 -4.38
CA TYR A 288 -19.59 4.52 -3.88
C TYR A 288 -20.37 3.32 -3.35
N VAL A 289 -19.89 2.10 -3.61
CA VAL A 289 -20.50 0.85 -3.13
C VAL A 289 -19.43 -0.05 -2.55
N GLY A 290 -19.49 -0.35 -1.25
CA GLY A 290 -18.54 -1.28 -0.61
C GLY A 290 -18.72 -2.72 -1.10
N TYR A 291 -17.63 -3.48 -1.18
CA TYR A 291 -17.62 -4.86 -1.70
C TYR A 291 -18.63 -5.77 -0.99
N ARG A 292 -18.81 -5.61 0.31
CA ARG A 292 -19.82 -6.35 1.09
C ARG A 292 -21.24 -6.25 0.54
N ASN A 293 -21.54 -5.18 -0.22
CA ASN A 293 -22.86 -4.92 -0.77
C ASN A 293 -22.99 -5.33 -2.25
N PHE A 294 -21.94 -5.86 -2.90
CA PHE A 294 -21.94 -6.16 -4.33
C PHE A 294 -23.05 -7.12 -4.75
N ASP A 295 -23.31 -8.20 -3.99
CA ASP A 295 -24.35 -9.17 -4.34
C ASP A 295 -25.77 -8.57 -4.34
N SER A 296 -26.00 -7.53 -3.55
CA SER A 296 -27.28 -6.82 -3.50
C SER A 296 -27.37 -5.68 -4.49
N TYR A 297 -26.23 -5.10 -4.89
CA TYR A 297 -26.16 -3.97 -5.81
C TYR A 297 -26.11 -4.40 -7.27
N PHE A 298 -25.24 -5.34 -7.61
CA PHE A 298 -25.09 -5.90 -8.96
C PHE A 298 -26.08 -7.03 -9.19
N ASP A 299 -27.33 -6.65 -9.46
CA ASP A 299 -28.41 -7.56 -9.77
C ASP A 299 -28.34 -8.07 -11.23
N GLN A 300 -29.36 -8.80 -11.66
CA GLN A 300 -29.42 -9.41 -13.00
C GLN A 300 -29.41 -8.43 -14.18
N ASP A 301 -29.59 -7.13 -13.93
CA ASP A 301 -29.54 -6.09 -14.96
C ASP A 301 -28.12 -5.61 -15.24
N PHE A 302 -27.14 -6.01 -14.41
CA PHE A 302 -25.73 -5.75 -14.66
C PHE A 302 -25.08 -6.91 -15.39
N GLU A 303 -24.36 -6.61 -16.46
CA GLU A 303 -23.41 -7.51 -17.08
C GLU A 303 -22.03 -7.30 -16.44
N MET A 304 -21.46 -8.38 -15.88
CA MET A 304 -20.13 -8.40 -15.30
C MET A 304 -19.11 -8.65 -16.41
N MET A 305 -18.16 -7.75 -16.57
CA MET A 305 -17.22 -7.72 -17.68
C MET A 305 -15.77 -7.72 -17.16
N TRP A 306 -14.85 -8.05 -18.03
CA TRP A 306 -13.41 -8.07 -17.73
C TRP A 306 -12.62 -7.43 -18.86
N ASP A 307 -11.70 -6.52 -18.52
CA ASP A 307 -10.74 -5.94 -19.45
C ASP A 307 -9.39 -6.67 -19.34
N ASP A 308 -9.03 -7.38 -20.41
CA ASP A 308 -7.76 -8.13 -20.45
C ASP A 308 -6.52 -7.22 -20.54
N GLU A 309 -6.64 -5.99 -21.04
CA GLU A 309 -5.53 -5.03 -21.09
C GLU A 309 -5.30 -4.42 -19.71
N ALA A 310 -6.35 -3.94 -19.06
CA ALA A 310 -6.27 -3.35 -17.73
C ALA A 310 -6.09 -4.38 -16.62
N GLN A 311 -6.41 -5.66 -16.88
CA GLN A 311 -6.54 -6.74 -15.90
C GLN A 311 -7.47 -6.31 -14.73
N ALA A 312 -8.63 -5.77 -15.10
CA ALA A 312 -9.58 -5.20 -14.16
C ALA A 312 -11.04 -5.55 -14.54
N PRO A 313 -11.89 -5.83 -13.53
CA PRO A 313 -13.33 -6.02 -13.73
C PRO A 313 -14.06 -4.68 -13.84
N PHE A 314 -15.19 -4.72 -14.53
CA PHE A 314 -16.19 -3.65 -14.54
C PHE A 314 -17.59 -4.25 -14.77
N ALA A 315 -18.62 -3.46 -14.52
CA ALA A 315 -19.98 -3.89 -14.75
C ALA A 315 -20.76 -2.79 -15.47
N TYR A 316 -21.70 -3.19 -16.31
CA TYR A 316 -22.57 -2.28 -17.05
C TYR A 316 -24.03 -2.74 -17.01
N SER A 317 -24.95 -1.78 -16.81
CA SER A 317 -26.37 -1.97 -16.95
C SER A 317 -26.87 -1.02 -18.03
N GLU A 318 -27.10 -1.54 -19.24
CA GLU A 318 -27.58 -0.78 -20.39
C GLU A 318 -28.95 -0.15 -20.10
N SER A 319 -29.86 -0.93 -19.50
CA SER A 319 -31.23 -0.48 -19.18
C SER A 319 -31.26 0.73 -18.25
N ARG A 320 -30.26 0.90 -17.39
CA ARG A 320 -30.13 1.97 -16.39
C ARG A 320 -29.08 3.02 -16.76
N GLY A 321 -28.27 2.78 -17.80
CA GLY A 321 -27.10 3.62 -18.13
C GLY A 321 -26.10 3.71 -16.97
N LEU A 322 -25.89 2.60 -16.22
CA LEU A 322 -24.98 2.54 -15.09
C LEU A 322 -23.72 1.77 -15.43
N PHE A 323 -22.60 2.36 -15.13
CA PHE A 323 -21.27 1.73 -15.23
C PHE A 323 -20.63 1.67 -13.85
N ALA A 324 -20.02 0.54 -13.51
CA ALA A 324 -19.27 0.37 -12.27
C ALA A 324 -17.88 -0.20 -12.54
N THR A 325 -16.89 0.32 -11.81
CA THR A 325 -15.50 -0.14 -11.83
C THR A 325 -15.05 -0.47 -10.42
N PHE A 326 -14.32 -1.58 -10.22
CA PHE A 326 -14.03 -2.13 -8.90
C PHE A 326 -12.87 -3.14 -8.94
N ASP A 327 -12.45 -3.62 -7.77
CA ASP A 327 -11.68 -4.87 -7.65
C ASP A 327 -12.62 -6.04 -7.32
N ASP A 328 -12.30 -7.22 -7.85
CA ASP A 328 -12.89 -8.51 -7.52
C ASP A 328 -11.82 -9.49 -7.01
N GLN A 329 -12.23 -10.72 -6.71
CA GLN A 329 -11.30 -11.76 -6.25
C GLN A 329 -10.20 -12.07 -7.28
N ARG A 330 -10.50 -12.00 -8.58
CA ARG A 330 -9.53 -12.23 -9.65
C ARG A 330 -8.50 -11.10 -9.70
N SER A 331 -8.93 -9.84 -9.71
CA SER A 331 -8.05 -8.69 -9.82
C SER A 331 -7.15 -8.51 -8.59
N VAL A 332 -7.68 -8.72 -7.37
CA VAL A 332 -6.83 -8.64 -6.15
C VAL A 332 -5.82 -9.80 -6.08
N ALA A 333 -6.18 -11.00 -6.56
CA ALA A 333 -5.23 -12.10 -6.67
C ALA A 333 -4.09 -11.75 -7.64
N MET A 334 -4.41 -11.13 -8.79
CA MET A 334 -3.41 -10.68 -9.77
C MET A 334 -2.53 -9.57 -9.21
N LYS A 335 -3.07 -8.60 -8.48
CA LYS A 335 -2.29 -7.56 -7.78
C LYS A 335 -1.36 -8.17 -6.73
N THR A 336 -1.83 -9.19 -6.00
CA THR A 336 -1.01 -9.92 -5.02
C THR A 336 0.13 -10.66 -5.72
N GLN A 337 -0.12 -11.33 -6.83
CA GLN A 337 0.92 -11.97 -7.62
C GLN A 337 1.90 -10.94 -8.20
N TYR A 338 1.40 -9.82 -8.73
CA TYR A 338 2.23 -8.70 -9.20
C TYR A 338 3.18 -8.20 -8.09
N ALA A 339 2.66 -7.99 -6.88
CA ALA A 339 3.47 -7.54 -5.74
C ALA A 339 4.61 -8.51 -5.42
N ARG A 340 4.36 -9.81 -5.51
CA ARG A 340 5.36 -10.86 -5.29
C ARG A 340 6.41 -10.89 -6.40
N ASP A 341 5.98 -10.93 -7.65
CA ASP A 341 6.84 -11.04 -8.82
C ASP A 341 7.80 -9.85 -8.92
N HIS A 342 7.33 -8.66 -8.52
CA HIS A 342 8.12 -7.42 -8.51
C HIS A 342 8.82 -7.15 -7.17
N LYS A 343 8.64 -8.02 -6.15
CA LYS A 343 9.23 -7.89 -4.81
C LYS A 343 8.86 -6.58 -4.13
N LEU A 344 7.59 -6.20 -4.24
CA LEU A 344 7.06 -5.04 -3.52
C LEU A 344 7.06 -5.26 -2.01
N GLY A 345 6.98 -4.18 -1.24
CA GLY A 345 6.91 -4.19 0.22
C GLY A 345 5.61 -4.72 0.79
N GLY A 346 4.61 -5.02 -0.04
CA GLY A 346 3.33 -5.57 0.39
C GLY A 346 2.17 -5.26 -0.55
N ILE A 347 1.00 -5.66 -0.10
CA ILE A 347 -0.30 -5.22 -0.64
C ILE A 347 -1.12 -4.60 0.47
N MET A 348 -1.74 -3.45 0.21
CA MET A 348 -2.69 -2.82 1.12
C MET A 348 -4.06 -2.67 0.45
N PHE A 349 -5.07 -2.40 1.24
CA PHE A 349 -6.41 -2.15 0.70
C PHE A 349 -7.20 -1.12 1.52
N TRP A 350 -8.00 -0.33 0.83
CA TRP A 350 -9.04 0.53 1.35
C TRP A 350 -10.40 -0.12 1.12
N GLU A 351 -11.21 -0.61 2.08
CA GLU A 351 -10.84 -0.75 3.47
C GLU A 351 -11.54 -2.01 4.06
N LEU A 352 -11.07 -2.50 5.20
CA LEU A 352 -11.46 -3.82 5.73
C LEU A 352 -12.94 -3.94 6.07
N ALA A 353 -13.58 -2.88 6.60
CA ALA A 353 -15.00 -2.93 6.95
C ALA A 353 -15.93 -3.04 5.72
N GLU A 354 -15.41 -2.76 4.53
CA GLU A 354 -16.15 -2.96 3.28
C GLU A 354 -15.98 -4.37 2.69
N ASP A 355 -15.13 -5.22 3.28
CA ASP A 355 -14.98 -6.60 2.85
C ASP A 355 -16.08 -7.51 3.42
N ARG A 356 -16.19 -8.69 2.85
CA ARG A 356 -17.00 -9.80 3.38
C ARG A 356 -16.14 -10.65 4.30
N PRO A 357 -16.63 -11.04 5.48
CA PRO A 357 -15.88 -11.93 6.38
C PRO A 357 -15.56 -13.30 5.77
N GLU A 358 -16.47 -13.81 4.93
CA GLU A 358 -16.32 -15.08 4.24
C GLU A 358 -16.30 -14.86 2.72
N ASN A 359 -15.37 -15.52 2.03
CA ASN A 359 -15.18 -15.40 0.58
C ASN A 359 -15.01 -13.94 0.10
N GLY A 360 -14.40 -13.11 0.93
CA GLY A 360 -14.08 -11.71 0.64
C GLY A 360 -12.83 -11.54 -0.22
N LEU A 361 -12.48 -10.28 -0.46
CA LEU A 361 -11.27 -9.94 -1.21
C LEU A 361 -10.00 -10.24 -0.40
N LEU A 362 -10.04 -10.08 0.93
CA LEU A 362 -8.93 -10.49 1.80
C LEU A 362 -8.65 -11.99 1.65
N THR A 363 -9.68 -12.83 1.59
CA THR A 363 -9.51 -14.28 1.39
C THR A 363 -8.79 -14.58 0.06
N ALA A 364 -9.11 -13.84 -1.01
CA ALA A 364 -8.47 -14.01 -2.31
C ALA A 364 -7.00 -13.55 -2.30
N ILE A 365 -6.70 -12.45 -1.62
CA ILE A 365 -5.31 -11.96 -1.41
C ILE A 365 -4.49 -13.01 -0.66
N VAL A 366 -5.01 -13.56 0.44
CA VAL A 366 -4.33 -14.60 1.24
C VAL A 366 -4.09 -15.86 0.40
N ALA A 367 -5.09 -16.32 -0.35
CA ALA A 367 -4.95 -17.48 -1.22
C ALA A 367 -3.85 -17.29 -2.29
N ALA A 368 -3.81 -16.11 -2.92
CA ALA A 368 -2.79 -15.77 -3.93
C ALA A 368 -1.38 -15.64 -3.31
N LYS A 369 -1.29 -15.12 -2.07
CA LYS A 369 -0.03 -15.05 -1.32
C LYS A 369 0.53 -16.46 -1.06
N VAL A 370 -0.31 -17.42 -0.65
CA VAL A 370 0.10 -18.80 -0.33
C VAL A 370 0.43 -19.58 -1.61
N ALA A 371 -0.40 -19.50 -2.64
CA ALA A 371 -0.21 -20.26 -3.89
C ALA A 371 1.16 -20.02 -4.55
N GLY A 372 1.69 -18.80 -4.46
CA GLY A 372 3.00 -18.49 -5.01
C GLY A 372 4.18 -18.83 -4.10
N SER A 373 3.98 -19.36 -2.89
CA SER A 373 5.08 -19.80 -2.00
C SER A 373 5.48 -21.26 -2.23
N GLU A 374 4.76 -22.00 -3.10
CA GLU A 374 5.02 -23.42 -3.40
C GLU A 374 5.88 -23.61 -4.67
N ASP A 375 6.20 -22.56 -5.43
CA ASP A 375 7.08 -22.56 -6.60
C ASP A 375 8.51 -22.03 -6.26
#